data_2812eb7096b5afc6bd29880328500aac
#
_entry.id   2812eb7096b5afc6bd29880328500aac
#
_cell.length_a   1.000
_cell.length_b   1.000
_cell.length_c   1.000
_cell.angle_alpha   90.00
_cell.angle_beta   90.00
_cell.angle_gamma   90.00
#
_symmetry.space_group_name_H-M   'P 1'
#
loop_
_entity.id
_entity.type
_entity.pdbx_description
1 polymer ?
#
loop_
_entity_poly.entity_id
_entity_poly.type
_entity_poly.pdbx_seq_one_letter_code
_entity_poly.pdbx_strand_id
1 'polypeptide(L)'
;MYELRHYATLEGQDLFAQWLDKLRDRHAQARIAARLLRLQNGNFGDCRFVVGGVWEQKIDWGPGYRVYYAIEGKRVVLLCDGGDKRTQDADIERAIGRWNEWQKRSEK
;
A
#
# COMPACT_ATOMS: atom_id res chain seq x y z
N MET A 1 -5.05 10.37 13.70
CA MET A 1 -4.18 10.48 12.51
C MET A 1 -3.22 9.31 12.47
N TYR A 2 -3.01 8.76 11.30
CA TYR A 2 -2.10 7.63 11.12
C TYR A 2 -0.75 8.10 10.62
N GLU A 3 0.28 7.36 10.97
CA GLU A 3 1.60 7.53 10.38
C GLU A 3 1.70 6.59 9.19
N LEU A 4 2.01 7.10 8.01
CA LEU A 4 2.25 6.27 6.83
C LEU A 4 3.71 5.87 6.78
N ARG A 5 3.97 4.59 6.60
CA ARG A 5 5.31 4.06 6.37
C ARG A 5 5.30 3.22 5.11
N HIS A 6 6.38 3.28 4.35
CA HIS A 6 6.55 2.45 3.18
C HIS A 6 7.29 1.17 3.57
N TYR A 7 6.83 0.04 3.09
CA TYR A 7 7.61 -1.18 3.23
C TYR A 7 8.94 -0.99 2.49
N ALA A 8 10.03 -1.24 3.18
CA ALA A 8 11.36 -1.23 2.59
C ALA A 8 12.05 -2.55 2.86
N THR A 9 12.89 -2.99 1.92
CA THR A 9 13.67 -4.22 2.09
C THR A 9 14.72 -4.04 3.18
N LEU A 10 15.35 -5.14 3.59
CA LEU A 10 16.46 -5.07 4.54
C LEU A 10 17.63 -4.26 4.01
N GLU A 11 17.78 -4.20 2.69
CA GLU A 11 18.81 -3.39 2.01
C GLU A 11 18.41 -1.92 1.88
N GLY A 12 17.23 -1.56 2.37
CA GLY A 12 16.77 -0.18 2.36
C GLY A 12 16.07 0.27 1.08
N GLN A 13 15.66 -0.65 0.22
CA GLN A 13 14.92 -0.30 -0.99
C GLN A 13 13.46 -0.05 -0.67
N ASP A 14 12.98 1.14 -1.00
CA ASP A 14 11.57 1.52 -0.83
C ASP A 14 10.79 1.07 -2.08
N LEU A 15 10.23 -0.13 -2.01
CA LEU A 15 9.56 -0.73 -3.15
C LEU A 15 8.24 -0.04 -3.50
N PHE A 16 7.56 0.52 -2.52
CA PHE A 16 6.32 1.26 -2.78
C PHE A 16 6.61 2.55 -3.54
N ALA A 17 7.61 3.31 -3.10
CA ALA A 17 8.00 4.53 -3.79
C ALA A 17 8.47 4.23 -5.21
N GLN A 18 9.21 3.15 -5.40
CA GLN A 18 9.65 2.73 -6.73
C GLN A 18 8.47 2.45 -7.65
N TRP A 19 7.47 1.73 -7.15
CA TRP A 19 6.27 1.47 -7.94
C TRP A 19 5.57 2.78 -8.33
N LEU A 20 5.36 3.66 -7.36
CA LEU A 20 4.66 4.93 -7.59
C LEU A 20 5.41 5.81 -8.60
N ASP A 21 6.73 5.90 -8.46
CA ASP A 21 7.56 6.74 -9.33
C ASP A 21 7.61 6.22 -10.77
N LYS A 22 7.44 4.91 -10.97
CA LYS A 22 7.46 4.30 -12.30
C LYS A 22 6.15 4.46 -13.06
N LEU A 23 5.09 4.91 -12.42
CA LEU A 23 3.83 5.15 -13.09
C LEU A 23 4.01 6.30 -14.09
N ARG A 24 3.66 6.04 -15.35
CA ARG A 24 3.82 7.03 -16.42
C ARG A 24 2.77 8.13 -16.35
N ASP A 25 1.60 7.80 -15.84
CA ASP A 25 0.48 8.73 -15.74
C ASP A 25 0.63 9.62 -14.50
N ARG A 26 0.99 10.87 -14.71
CA ARG A 26 1.16 11.84 -13.62
C ARG A 26 -0.14 12.12 -12.88
N HIS A 27 -1.27 12.05 -13.58
CA HIS A 27 -2.58 12.23 -12.94
C HIS A 27 -2.86 11.07 -11.99
N ALA A 28 -2.45 9.85 -12.37
CA ALA A 28 -2.57 8.69 -11.49
C ALA A 28 -1.72 8.87 -10.24
N GLN A 29 -0.47 9.31 -10.39
CA GLN A 29 0.39 9.56 -9.24
C GLN A 29 -0.24 10.57 -8.27
N ALA A 30 -0.78 11.66 -8.81
CA ALA A 30 -1.42 12.69 -7.99
C ALA A 30 -2.67 12.16 -7.27
N ARG A 31 -3.47 11.35 -7.94
CA ARG A 31 -4.67 10.76 -7.34
C ARG A 31 -4.34 9.76 -6.25
N ILE A 32 -3.32 8.96 -6.47
CA ILE A 32 -2.83 8.02 -5.46
C ILE A 32 -2.33 8.79 -4.25
N ALA A 33 -1.51 9.80 -4.45
CA ALA A 33 -0.97 10.64 -3.37
C ALA A 33 -2.10 11.30 -2.57
N ALA A 34 -3.14 11.80 -3.24
CA ALA A 34 -4.29 12.42 -2.57
C ALA A 34 -5.04 11.40 -1.70
N ARG A 35 -5.20 10.18 -2.20
CA ARG A 35 -5.88 9.12 -1.44
C ARG A 35 -5.06 8.68 -0.23
N LEU A 36 -3.73 8.64 -0.36
CA LEU A 36 -2.86 8.32 0.77
C LEU A 36 -2.93 9.40 1.85
N LEU A 37 -3.04 10.65 1.45
CA LEU A 37 -3.22 11.75 2.40
C LEU A 37 -4.52 11.59 3.19
N ARG A 38 -5.62 11.22 2.51
CA ARG A 38 -6.90 10.95 3.18
C ARG A 38 -6.79 9.77 4.13
N LEU A 39 -6.09 8.73 3.72
CA LEU A 39 -5.84 7.55 4.55
C LEU A 39 -5.12 7.94 5.83
N GLN A 40 -4.10 8.79 5.72
CA GLN A 40 -3.35 9.31 6.86
C GLN A 40 -4.26 10.03 7.85
N ASN A 41 -5.27 10.72 7.36
CA ASN A 41 -6.22 11.45 8.18
C ASN A 41 -7.39 10.59 8.68
N GLY A 42 -7.33 9.28 8.46
CA GLY A 42 -8.35 8.34 8.93
C GLY A 42 -9.51 8.15 7.98
N ASN A 43 -9.47 8.76 6.80
CA ASN A 43 -10.49 8.60 5.78
C ASN A 43 -10.04 7.51 4.81
N PHE A 44 -10.49 6.28 5.06
CA PHE A 44 -10.06 5.12 4.28
C PHE A 44 -10.73 5.01 2.90
N GLY A 45 -11.89 5.66 2.72
CA GLY A 45 -12.58 5.66 1.44
C GLY A 45 -12.96 4.26 0.98
N ASP A 46 -12.72 3.95 -0.30
CA ASP A 46 -13.06 2.68 -0.92
C ASP A 46 -11.99 1.63 -0.60
N CYS A 47 -12.08 1.05 0.59
CA CYS A 47 -11.14 0.04 1.08
C CYS A 47 -11.87 -1.23 1.44
N ARG A 48 -11.19 -2.36 1.28
CA ARG A 48 -11.72 -3.64 1.75
C ARG A 48 -10.61 -4.47 2.38
N PHE A 49 -10.97 -5.26 3.37
CA PHE A 49 -10.06 -6.24 3.95
C PHE A 49 -9.91 -7.40 2.96
N VAL A 50 -8.66 -7.77 2.65
CA VAL A 50 -8.41 -8.86 1.72
C VAL A 50 -8.22 -10.17 2.50
N VAL A 51 -7.01 -10.39 2.99
CA VAL A 51 -6.67 -11.59 3.77
C VAL A 51 -5.27 -11.38 4.34
N GLY A 52 -4.94 -12.12 5.41
CA GLY A 52 -3.60 -12.09 5.98
C GLY A 52 -3.19 -10.75 6.58
N GLY A 53 -4.16 -9.96 7.03
CA GLY A 53 -3.90 -8.65 7.63
C GLY A 53 -3.76 -7.52 6.62
N VAL A 54 -3.97 -7.80 5.34
CA VAL A 54 -3.80 -6.81 4.26
C VAL A 54 -5.15 -6.23 3.83
N TRP A 55 -5.16 -4.93 3.65
CA TRP A 55 -6.27 -4.16 3.12
C TRP A 55 -5.94 -3.67 1.72
N GLU A 56 -6.97 -3.48 0.91
CA GLU A 56 -6.86 -2.96 -0.44
C GLU A 56 -7.60 -1.64 -0.52
N GLN A 57 -6.91 -0.59 -0.96
CA GLN A 57 -7.53 0.69 -1.30
C GLN A 57 -7.64 0.79 -2.81
N LYS A 58 -8.84 0.93 -3.30
CA LYS A 58 -9.12 1.04 -4.72
C LYS A 58 -9.12 2.51 -5.13
N ILE A 59 -8.41 2.82 -6.21
CA ILE A 59 -8.37 4.15 -6.81
C ILE A 59 -8.97 4.04 -8.20
N ASP A 60 -10.15 4.60 -8.36
CA ASP A 60 -10.95 4.49 -9.58
C ASP A 60 -10.44 5.50 -10.62
N TRP A 61 -9.35 5.14 -11.27
CA TRP A 61 -8.71 5.94 -12.30
C TRP A 61 -7.91 5.02 -13.22
N GLY A 62 -7.97 5.27 -14.53
CA GLY A 62 -7.22 4.49 -15.50
C GLY A 62 -7.54 3.00 -15.43
N PRO A 63 -6.51 2.14 -15.35
CA PRO A 63 -6.71 0.69 -15.31
C PRO A 63 -7.26 0.17 -13.98
N GLY A 64 -7.58 1.06 -13.04
CA GLY A 64 -8.02 0.67 -11.70
C GLY A 64 -6.83 0.38 -10.79
N TYR A 65 -6.18 1.43 -10.30
CA TYR A 65 -5.04 1.29 -9.41
C TYR A 65 -5.47 0.83 -8.03
N ARG A 66 -4.57 0.13 -7.37
CA ARG A 66 -4.80 -0.37 -6.01
C ARG A 66 -3.56 -0.19 -5.17
N VAL A 67 -3.77 0.16 -3.91
CA VAL A 67 -2.71 0.24 -2.91
C VAL A 67 -3.03 -0.78 -1.83
N TYR A 68 -2.06 -1.60 -1.47
CA TYR A 68 -2.21 -2.63 -0.46
C TYR A 68 -1.46 -2.20 0.80
N TYR A 69 -2.15 -2.24 1.91
CA TYR A 69 -1.57 -1.77 3.17
C TYR A 69 -2.00 -2.66 4.32
N ALA A 70 -1.27 -2.57 5.42
CA ALA A 70 -1.61 -3.21 6.68
C ALA A 70 -1.56 -2.16 7.79
N ILE A 71 -2.31 -2.39 8.86
CA ILE A 71 -2.33 -1.50 10.00
C ILE A 71 -1.54 -2.14 11.12
N GLU A 72 -0.45 -1.47 11.53
CA GLU A 72 0.38 -1.91 12.64
C GLU A 72 -0.04 -1.15 13.89
N GLY A 73 -0.51 -1.88 14.89
CA GLY A 73 -1.03 -1.26 16.10
C GLY A 73 -2.24 -0.39 15.79
N LYS A 74 -2.27 0.82 16.34
CA LYS A 74 -3.41 1.73 16.20
C LYS A 74 -3.11 2.97 15.34
N ARG A 75 -1.86 3.17 14.96
CA ARG A 75 -1.44 4.44 14.38
C ARG A 75 -0.63 4.33 13.09
N VAL A 76 -0.10 3.17 12.79
CA VAL A 76 0.79 3.01 11.64
C VAL A 76 0.08 2.29 10.52
N VAL A 77 0.11 2.89 9.32
CA VAL A 77 -0.33 2.25 8.09
C VAL A 77 0.93 1.94 7.29
N LEU A 78 1.19 0.66 7.08
CA LEU A 78 2.32 0.20 6.28
C LEU A 78 1.88 -0.01 4.84
N LEU A 79 2.44 0.76 3.93
CA LEU A 79 2.16 0.65 2.50
C LEU A 79 3.01 -0.48 1.93
N CYS A 80 2.38 -1.62 1.63
CA CYS A 80 3.08 -2.85 1.27
C CYS A 80 3.35 -2.98 -0.21
N ASP A 81 2.37 -2.62 -1.05
CA ASP A 81 2.49 -2.82 -2.49
C ASP A 81 1.49 -1.94 -3.22
N GLY A 82 1.69 -1.84 -4.51
CA GLY A 82 0.76 -1.18 -5.41
C GLY A 82 0.69 -1.91 -6.73
N GLY A 83 -0.37 -1.68 -7.46
CA GLY A 83 -0.56 -2.29 -8.76
C GLY A 83 -1.87 -1.82 -9.38
N ASP A 84 -2.34 -2.56 -10.36
CA ASP A 84 -3.62 -2.29 -11.00
C ASP A 84 -4.45 -3.57 -11.05
N LYS A 85 -5.62 -3.45 -11.66
CA LYS A 85 -6.57 -4.57 -11.73
C LYS A 85 -5.98 -5.81 -12.41
N ARG A 86 -5.06 -5.63 -13.37
CA ARG A 86 -4.49 -6.74 -14.15
C ARG A 86 -3.56 -7.63 -13.33
N THR A 87 -2.91 -7.07 -12.31
CA THR A 87 -1.90 -7.78 -11.49
C THR A 87 -2.37 -8.02 -10.07
N GLN A 88 -3.66 -7.87 -9.82
CA GLN A 88 -4.23 -7.85 -8.48
C GLN A 88 -3.85 -9.07 -7.63
N ASP A 89 -4.01 -10.27 -8.15
CA ASP A 89 -3.76 -11.49 -7.37
C ASP A 89 -2.30 -11.61 -6.95
N ALA A 90 -1.39 -11.36 -7.87
CA ALA A 90 0.04 -11.40 -7.59
C ALA A 90 0.44 -10.30 -6.61
N ASP A 91 -0.14 -9.12 -6.75
CA ASP A 91 0.16 -7.98 -5.87
C ASP A 91 -0.32 -8.24 -4.44
N ILE A 92 -1.50 -8.84 -4.29
CA ILE A 92 -2.03 -9.21 -2.96
C ILE A 92 -1.10 -10.22 -2.28
N GLU A 93 -0.68 -11.24 -3.01
CA GLU A 93 0.20 -12.26 -2.49
C GLU A 93 1.54 -11.67 -2.01
N ARG A 94 2.09 -10.78 -2.82
CA ARG A 94 3.33 -10.09 -2.49
C ARG A 94 3.15 -9.16 -1.28
N ALA A 95 2.03 -8.45 -1.20
CA ALA A 95 1.73 -7.59 -0.06
C ALA A 95 1.65 -8.39 1.24
N ILE A 96 1.00 -9.55 1.21
CA ILE A 96 0.90 -10.43 2.38
C ILE A 96 2.30 -10.88 2.82
N GLY A 97 3.14 -11.27 1.87
CA GLY A 97 4.51 -11.68 2.17
C GLY A 97 5.33 -10.56 2.81
N ARG A 98 5.17 -9.35 2.29
CA ARG A 98 5.86 -8.17 2.84
C ARG A 98 5.38 -7.84 4.25
N TRP A 99 4.08 -7.90 4.48
CA TRP A 99 3.51 -7.67 5.81
C TRP A 99 4.04 -8.70 6.82
N ASN A 100 4.04 -9.97 6.44
CA ASN A 100 4.55 -11.03 7.31
C ASN A 100 6.04 -10.84 7.63
N GLU A 101 6.83 -10.49 6.65
CA GLU A 101 8.26 -10.25 6.83
C GLU A 101 8.49 -9.03 7.74
N TRP A 102 7.72 -7.97 7.54
CA TRP A 102 7.78 -6.77 8.36
C TRP A 102 7.48 -7.07 9.82
N GLN A 103 6.45 -7.86 10.08
CA GLN A 103 6.07 -8.25 11.44
C GLN A 103 7.16 -9.06 12.12
N LYS A 104 7.79 -9.98 11.43
CA LYS A 104 8.90 -10.75 11.97
C LYS A 104 10.08 -9.86 12.34
N ARG A 105 10.33 -8.85 11.52
CA ARG A 105 11.38 -7.88 11.76
C ARG A 105 11.13 -7.08 13.03
N SER A 106 9.87 -6.78 13.29
CA SER A 106 9.44 -5.96 14.44
C SER A 106 9.40 -6.75 15.75
N GLU A 107 9.42 -8.07 15.69
CA GLU A 107 9.38 -8.93 16.88
C GLU A 107 10.68 -8.96 17.68
N LYS A 108 11.73 -8.36 17.19
CA LYS A 108 13.03 -8.39 17.86
C LYS A 108 13.12 -7.40 19.01
#